data_5ccb38c1635b7fdf1f8c166886790e77
#
_entry.id   5ccb38c1635b7fdf1f8c166886790e77
#
_cell.length_a   1.000
_cell.length_b   1.000
_cell.length_c   1.000
_cell.angle_alpha   90.00
_cell.angle_beta   90.00
_cell.angle_gamma   90.00
#
_symmetry.space_group_name_H-M   'P 1'
#
loop_
_entity.id
_entity.type
_entity.pdbx_description
1 polymer ?
#
loop_
_entity_poly.entity_id
_entity_poly.type
_entity_poly.pdbx_seq_one_letter_code
_entity_poly.pdbx_strand_id
1 'polypeptide(L)'
;IQELEFDIPVLASAMDAVVSPDFAINFNSKGGLAVLNLEGIYTKYNDYAEPLESIISANENESTSIMQKVYSKDIDENLVAERVKEIKDKNSICAVSITPANTKRLSPIAIEAGADIIVVQSTVTTPRHFSKSITGLNMTDLKKQIKIPLIVGNCVSYNVALEFMNTGVDGILIGVGPGAACTTREVTGLGVPQVTATIDCSLARDTYFKESGRYVSIITDGGIRTGGDFCKSF
;
A
#
# COMPACT_ATOMS: atom_id res chain seq x y z
N ILE A 1 6.26 -11.96 6.13
CA ILE A 1 6.04 -10.71 6.88
C ILE A 1 5.55 -11.11 8.26
N GLN A 2 6.39 -10.96 9.28
CA GLN A 2 6.22 -11.61 10.58
C GLN A 2 5.97 -13.12 10.42
N GLU A 3 4.88 -13.63 10.98
CA GLU A 3 4.52 -15.06 10.90
C GLU A 3 3.71 -15.41 9.65
N LEU A 4 3.36 -14.41 8.81
CA LEU A 4 2.61 -14.65 7.59
C LEU A 4 3.56 -15.09 6.46
N GLU A 5 3.28 -16.26 5.90
CA GLU A 5 4.00 -16.85 4.78
C GLU A 5 3.16 -16.78 3.49
N PHE A 6 3.84 -16.64 2.37
CA PHE A 6 3.24 -16.56 1.03
C PHE A 6 4.01 -17.49 0.09
N ASP A 7 3.30 -18.24 -0.74
CA ASP A 7 3.92 -19.19 -1.68
C ASP A 7 4.70 -18.48 -2.78
N ILE A 8 4.25 -17.28 -3.17
CA ILE A 8 4.93 -16.45 -4.16
C ILE A 8 5.23 -15.06 -3.58
N PRO A 9 6.45 -14.52 -3.79
CA PRO A 9 6.86 -13.23 -3.24
C PRO A 9 6.34 -12.05 -4.08
N VAL A 10 5.04 -12.02 -4.35
CA VAL A 10 4.38 -10.99 -5.15
C VAL A 10 3.23 -10.37 -4.39
N LEU A 11 3.23 -9.04 -4.34
CA LEU A 11 2.12 -8.24 -3.83
C LEU A 11 1.44 -7.50 -4.98
N ALA A 12 0.11 -7.62 -5.08
CA ALA A 12 -0.67 -6.77 -5.98
C ALA A 12 -0.88 -5.40 -5.32
N SER A 13 -0.46 -4.34 -6.03
CA SER A 13 -0.49 -2.97 -5.53
C SER A 13 -1.90 -2.48 -5.21
N ALA A 14 -2.03 -1.64 -4.20
CA ALA A 14 -3.28 -1.05 -3.73
C ALA A 14 -3.83 0.00 -4.72
N MET A 15 -4.30 -0.46 -5.85
CA MET A 15 -4.87 0.34 -6.93
C MET A 15 -6.25 -0.19 -7.29
N ASP A 16 -7.24 0.67 -7.38
CA ASP A 16 -8.63 0.28 -7.67
C ASP A 16 -8.79 -0.45 -9.01
N ALA A 17 -7.94 -0.12 -10.00
CA ALA A 17 -7.91 -0.80 -11.28
C ALA A 17 -7.23 -2.19 -11.25
N VAL A 18 -6.63 -2.57 -10.12
CA VAL A 18 -5.88 -3.83 -9.97
C VAL A 18 -6.51 -4.73 -8.92
N VAL A 19 -6.86 -4.20 -7.76
CA VAL A 19 -7.32 -4.99 -6.61
C VAL A 19 -8.75 -4.64 -6.24
N SER A 20 -9.68 -5.55 -6.56
CA SER A 20 -11.01 -5.64 -5.96
C SER A 20 -11.01 -6.66 -4.81
N PRO A 21 -12.06 -6.72 -3.97
CA PRO A 21 -12.21 -7.79 -2.98
C PRO A 21 -12.12 -9.19 -3.61
N ASP A 22 -12.81 -9.44 -4.71
CA ASP A 22 -12.75 -10.72 -5.43
C ASP A 22 -11.36 -11.02 -5.98
N PHE A 23 -10.66 -10.01 -6.52
CA PHE A 23 -9.29 -10.19 -6.97
C PHE A 23 -8.37 -10.57 -5.80
N ALA A 24 -8.53 -9.93 -4.65
CA ALA A 24 -7.73 -10.23 -3.46
C ALA A 24 -7.91 -11.68 -3.02
N ILE A 25 -9.15 -12.18 -2.98
CA ILE A 25 -9.47 -13.58 -2.67
C ILE A 25 -8.82 -14.53 -3.67
N ASN A 26 -9.00 -14.26 -4.97
CA ASN A 26 -8.46 -15.11 -6.04
C ASN A 26 -6.94 -15.11 -6.07
N PHE A 27 -6.30 -13.96 -5.89
CA PHE A 27 -4.84 -13.84 -5.89
C PHE A 27 -4.21 -14.55 -4.69
N ASN A 28 -4.84 -14.44 -3.54
CA ASN A 28 -4.44 -15.13 -2.32
C ASN A 28 -4.51 -16.66 -2.50
N SER A 29 -5.56 -17.18 -3.16
CA SER A 29 -5.67 -18.61 -3.47
C SER A 29 -4.56 -19.14 -4.38
N LYS A 30 -3.79 -18.24 -5.01
CA LYS A 30 -2.60 -18.55 -5.85
C LYS A 30 -1.28 -18.35 -5.10
N GLY A 31 -1.34 -18.07 -3.81
CA GLY A 31 -0.18 -17.91 -2.95
C GLY A 31 0.43 -16.52 -2.92
N GLY A 32 -0.17 -15.52 -3.58
CA GLY A 32 0.26 -14.12 -3.51
C GLY A 32 -0.52 -13.32 -2.47
N LEU A 33 -0.18 -12.05 -2.32
CA LEU A 33 -0.88 -11.12 -1.44
C LEU A 33 -1.40 -9.93 -2.25
N ALA A 34 -2.71 -9.61 -2.13
CA ALA A 34 -3.25 -8.39 -2.70
C ALA A 34 -3.56 -7.37 -1.61
N VAL A 35 -3.29 -6.10 -1.88
CA VAL A 35 -3.54 -5.00 -0.95
C VAL A 35 -4.73 -4.19 -1.43
N LEU A 36 -5.84 -4.19 -0.67
CA LEU A 36 -7.03 -3.44 -1.01
C LEU A 36 -6.87 -1.96 -0.59
N ASN A 37 -7.18 -1.03 -1.51
CA ASN A 37 -7.20 0.40 -1.21
C ASN A 37 -8.48 0.76 -0.43
N LEU A 38 -8.34 1.21 0.82
CA LEU A 38 -9.49 1.63 1.65
C LEU A 38 -9.95 3.07 1.39
N GLU A 39 -9.32 3.78 0.48
CA GLU A 39 -9.71 5.15 0.10
C GLU A 39 -10.23 5.24 -1.34
N GLY A 40 -10.39 4.08 -1.96
CA GLY A 40 -10.81 3.93 -3.33
C GLY A 40 -12.29 3.70 -3.52
N ILE A 41 -12.65 3.26 -4.72
CA ILE A 41 -14.03 3.11 -5.17
C ILE A 41 -14.83 2.07 -4.35
N TYR A 42 -14.16 1.01 -3.88
CA TYR A 42 -14.78 -0.09 -3.16
C TYR A 42 -15.30 0.28 -1.78
N THR A 43 -14.78 1.35 -1.19
CA THR A 43 -15.20 1.87 0.11
C THR A 43 -16.03 3.15 0.01
N LYS A 44 -16.26 3.64 -1.21
CA LYS A 44 -17.10 4.80 -1.50
C LYS A 44 -18.47 4.41 -2.03
N TYR A 45 -18.58 3.25 -2.66
CA TYR A 45 -19.82 2.77 -3.28
C TYR A 45 -20.12 1.33 -2.85
N ASN A 46 -21.36 1.10 -2.42
CA ASN A 46 -21.82 -0.26 -2.15
C ASN A 46 -21.88 -1.08 -3.44
N ASP A 47 -22.58 -0.54 -4.44
CA ASP A 47 -22.50 -1.00 -5.83
C ASP A 47 -21.48 -0.15 -6.57
N TYR A 48 -20.32 -0.72 -6.86
CA TYR A 48 -19.21 -0.08 -7.54
C TYR A 48 -19.20 -0.35 -9.06
N ALA A 49 -20.12 -1.18 -9.58
CA ALA A 49 -20.15 -1.52 -10.99
C ALA A 49 -20.51 -0.28 -11.86
N GLU A 50 -21.54 0.47 -11.48
CA GLU A 50 -21.96 1.68 -12.21
C GLU A 50 -20.87 2.76 -12.23
N PRO A 51 -20.25 3.14 -11.09
CA PRO A 51 -19.11 4.08 -11.09
C PRO A 51 -17.91 3.61 -11.92
N LEU A 52 -17.58 2.32 -11.89
CA LEU A 52 -16.49 1.78 -12.72
C LEU A 52 -16.84 1.86 -14.20
N GLU A 53 -18.05 1.47 -14.59
CA GLU A 53 -18.50 1.53 -15.98
C GLU A 53 -18.49 2.98 -16.49
N SER A 54 -18.86 3.95 -15.65
CA SER A 54 -18.82 5.38 -16.01
C SER A 54 -17.40 5.87 -16.33
N ILE A 55 -16.38 5.32 -15.65
CA ILE A 55 -14.97 5.64 -15.92
C ILE A 55 -14.51 4.94 -17.20
N ILE A 56 -14.83 3.65 -17.37
CA ILE A 56 -14.40 2.84 -18.51
C ILE A 56 -14.99 3.35 -19.83
N SER A 57 -16.25 3.76 -19.80
CA SER A 57 -16.97 4.26 -20.98
C SER A 57 -16.68 5.74 -21.29
N ALA A 58 -15.95 6.44 -20.41
CA ALA A 58 -15.64 7.86 -20.59
C ALA A 58 -14.72 8.08 -21.80
N ASN A 59 -15.01 9.11 -22.60
CA ASN A 59 -14.09 9.55 -23.63
C ASN A 59 -12.91 10.37 -23.03
N GLU A 60 -11.84 10.58 -23.81
CA GLU A 60 -10.63 11.27 -23.35
C GLU A 60 -10.91 12.66 -22.76
N ASN A 61 -11.84 13.41 -23.30
CA ASN A 61 -12.14 14.78 -22.87
C ASN A 61 -12.89 14.82 -21.52
N GLU A 62 -13.65 13.77 -21.20
CA GLU A 62 -14.53 13.69 -20.03
C GLU A 62 -13.93 12.84 -18.91
N SER A 63 -12.97 11.96 -19.23
CA SER A 63 -12.41 10.97 -18.30
C SER A 63 -11.94 11.57 -16.98
N THR A 64 -11.21 12.69 -17.02
CA THR A 64 -10.71 13.37 -15.83
C THR A 64 -11.85 13.89 -14.95
N SER A 65 -12.87 14.52 -15.55
CA SER A 65 -14.00 15.08 -14.80
C SER A 65 -14.89 13.99 -14.21
N ILE A 66 -15.06 12.88 -14.90
CA ILE A 66 -15.79 11.72 -14.41
C ILE A 66 -15.03 11.07 -13.25
N MET A 67 -13.73 10.83 -13.39
CA MET A 67 -12.91 10.33 -12.29
C MET A 67 -12.98 11.24 -11.06
N GLN A 68 -12.81 12.55 -11.24
CA GLN A 68 -12.91 13.51 -10.13
C GLN A 68 -14.27 13.43 -9.44
N LYS A 69 -15.36 13.33 -10.20
CA LYS A 69 -16.72 13.19 -9.66
C LYS A 69 -16.87 11.88 -8.89
N VAL A 70 -16.44 10.76 -9.44
CA VAL A 70 -16.53 9.44 -8.79
C VAL A 70 -15.71 9.42 -7.50
N TYR A 71 -14.49 9.92 -7.52
CA TYR A 71 -13.61 9.91 -6.34
C TYR A 71 -13.89 11.03 -5.33
N SER A 72 -14.74 12.02 -5.65
CA SER A 72 -15.14 13.08 -4.71
C SER A 72 -16.08 12.59 -3.59
N LYS A 73 -16.72 11.43 -3.75
CA LYS A 73 -17.57 10.84 -2.71
C LYS A 73 -16.72 10.47 -1.48
N ASP A 74 -17.29 10.71 -0.31
CA ASP A 74 -16.63 10.36 0.96
C ASP A 74 -16.49 8.84 1.13
N ILE A 75 -15.50 8.44 1.93
CA ILE A 75 -15.32 7.05 2.34
C ILE A 75 -16.42 6.70 3.33
N ASP A 76 -17.13 5.60 3.07
CA ASP A 76 -18.09 5.01 3.98
C ASP A 76 -17.39 4.00 4.90
N GLU A 77 -17.35 4.31 6.20
CA GLU A 77 -16.69 3.47 7.19
C GLU A 77 -17.35 2.10 7.36
N ASN A 78 -18.65 1.97 7.08
CA ASN A 78 -19.32 0.68 7.08
C ASN A 78 -18.81 -0.19 5.93
N LEU A 79 -18.64 0.41 4.72
CA LEU A 79 -18.08 -0.30 3.58
C LEU A 79 -16.62 -0.72 3.82
N VAL A 80 -15.84 0.06 4.57
CA VAL A 80 -14.49 -0.38 4.98
C VAL A 80 -14.55 -1.71 5.72
N ALA A 81 -15.41 -1.80 6.74
CA ALA A 81 -15.58 -3.02 7.52
C ALA A 81 -16.16 -4.17 6.66
N GLU A 82 -17.13 -3.89 5.79
CA GLU A 82 -17.75 -4.88 4.91
C GLU A 82 -16.75 -5.48 3.92
N ARG A 83 -15.92 -4.67 3.24
CA ARG A 83 -14.92 -5.15 2.28
C ARG A 83 -13.83 -5.99 2.94
N VAL A 84 -13.42 -5.64 4.16
CA VAL A 84 -12.48 -6.48 4.93
C VAL A 84 -13.12 -7.82 5.27
N LYS A 85 -14.36 -7.83 5.78
CA LYS A 85 -15.10 -9.07 6.09
C LYS A 85 -15.32 -9.93 4.86
N GLU A 86 -15.67 -9.34 3.72
CA GLU A 86 -15.86 -10.04 2.44
C GLU A 86 -14.63 -10.89 2.07
N ILE A 87 -13.41 -10.34 2.27
CA ILE A 87 -12.16 -11.07 2.04
C ILE A 87 -11.95 -12.13 3.13
N LYS A 88 -12.18 -11.80 4.40
CA LYS A 88 -11.96 -12.70 5.53
C LYS A 88 -12.91 -13.89 5.56
N ASP A 89 -14.16 -13.72 5.16
CA ASP A 89 -15.17 -14.78 5.10
C ASP A 89 -14.82 -15.89 4.10
N LYS A 90 -13.86 -15.62 3.21
CA LYS A 90 -13.27 -16.61 2.29
C LYS A 90 -11.97 -17.25 2.81
N ASN A 91 -11.66 -17.08 4.10
CA ASN A 91 -10.41 -17.53 4.73
C ASN A 91 -9.14 -16.98 4.03
N SER A 92 -9.25 -15.80 3.44
CA SER A 92 -8.14 -15.13 2.77
C SER A 92 -7.41 -14.18 3.72
N ILE A 93 -6.11 -13.98 3.49
CA ILE A 93 -5.33 -12.95 4.19
C ILE A 93 -5.77 -11.59 3.64
N CYS A 94 -6.19 -10.69 4.53
CA CYS A 94 -6.65 -9.36 4.16
C CYS A 94 -5.58 -8.31 4.48
N ALA A 95 -4.96 -7.76 3.44
CA ALA A 95 -4.08 -6.60 3.53
C ALA A 95 -4.80 -5.38 2.99
N VAL A 96 -4.70 -4.26 3.70
CA VAL A 96 -5.38 -3.01 3.32
C VAL A 96 -4.43 -1.83 3.33
N SER A 97 -4.60 -0.91 2.38
CA SER A 97 -3.79 0.31 2.26
C SER A 97 -4.59 1.55 2.66
N ILE A 98 -3.91 2.43 3.40
CA ILE A 98 -4.46 3.68 3.92
C ILE A 98 -3.39 4.76 3.79
N THR A 99 -3.77 5.98 3.41
CA THR A 99 -2.82 7.11 3.44
C THR A 99 -2.50 7.53 4.89
N PRO A 100 -1.35 8.18 5.13
CA PRO A 100 -1.01 8.69 6.47
C PRO A 100 -2.09 9.59 7.08
N ALA A 101 -2.81 10.35 6.25
CA ALA A 101 -3.86 11.26 6.69
C ALA A 101 -5.08 10.54 7.30
N ASN A 102 -5.47 9.41 6.74
CA ASN A 102 -6.64 8.65 7.16
C ASN A 102 -6.33 7.47 8.08
N THR A 103 -5.05 7.17 8.32
CA THR A 103 -4.65 5.98 9.09
C THR A 103 -5.26 5.93 10.49
N LYS A 104 -5.26 7.05 11.22
CA LYS A 104 -5.82 7.09 12.58
C LYS A 104 -7.33 6.79 12.61
N ARG A 105 -8.04 7.14 11.53
CA ARG A 105 -9.49 6.95 11.41
C ARG A 105 -9.84 5.54 10.93
N LEU A 106 -9.17 5.08 9.88
CA LEU A 106 -9.58 3.85 9.19
C LEU A 106 -8.90 2.58 9.72
N SER A 107 -7.68 2.67 10.27
CA SER A 107 -6.98 1.45 10.72
C SER A 107 -7.70 0.72 11.88
N PRO A 108 -8.31 1.38 12.88
CA PRO A 108 -9.07 0.66 13.90
C PRO A 108 -10.25 -0.11 13.32
N ILE A 109 -10.99 0.49 12.38
CA ILE A 109 -12.15 -0.14 11.72
C ILE A 109 -11.71 -1.38 10.94
N ALA A 110 -10.63 -1.27 10.16
CA ALA A 110 -10.12 -2.39 9.39
C ALA A 110 -9.62 -3.53 10.28
N ILE A 111 -8.92 -3.21 11.37
CA ILE A 111 -8.42 -4.21 12.34
C ILE A 111 -9.57 -4.92 13.05
N GLU A 112 -10.58 -4.17 13.50
CA GLU A 112 -11.77 -4.74 14.14
C GLU A 112 -12.56 -5.65 13.19
N ALA A 113 -12.60 -5.30 11.90
CA ALA A 113 -13.20 -6.12 10.86
C ALA A 113 -12.39 -7.37 10.50
N GLY A 114 -11.13 -7.49 10.97
CA GLY A 114 -10.27 -8.67 10.80
C GLY A 114 -9.14 -8.53 9.79
N ALA A 115 -8.73 -7.30 9.42
CA ALA A 115 -7.55 -7.12 8.57
C ALA A 115 -6.30 -7.74 9.21
N ASP A 116 -5.50 -8.43 8.42
CA ASP A 116 -4.27 -9.10 8.86
C ASP A 116 -3.04 -8.22 8.70
N ILE A 117 -3.05 -7.29 7.74
CA ILE A 117 -1.92 -6.39 7.45
C ILE A 117 -2.44 -4.98 7.19
N ILE A 118 -1.83 -3.98 7.81
CA ILE A 118 -2.02 -2.57 7.47
C ILE A 118 -0.83 -2.07 6.65
N VAL A 119 -1.13 -1.43 5.53
CA VAL A 119 -0.16 -0.75 4.69
C VAL A 119 -0.40 0.76 4.77
N VAL A 120 0.54 1.51 5.31
CA VAL A 120 0.47 2.99 5.33
C VAL A 120 1.31 3.51 4.19
N GLN A 121 0.65 4.00 3.15
CA GLN A 121 1.28 4.33 1.88
C GLN A 121 0.91 5.71 1.36
N SER A 122 1.89 6.42 0.84
CA SER A 122 1.72 7.57 -0.04
C SER A 122 2.89 7.66 -1.03
N THR A 123 2.84 8.60 -1.98
CA THR A 123 3.90 8.76 -2.99
C THR A 123 5.29 8.86 -2.36
N VAL A 124 5.41 9.63 -1.28
CA VAL A 124 6.59 9.68 -0.41
C VAL A 124 6.11 9.74 1.03
N THR A 125 6.65 8.87 1.86
CA THR A 125 6.32 8.83 3.29
C THR A 125 7.59 8.98 4.13
N THR A 126 7.46 9.60 5.28
CA THR A 126 8.53 9.74 6.29
C THR A 126 8.07 9.15 7.61
N PRO A 127 8.98 8.74 8.51
CA PRO A 127 8.64 8.20 9.83
C PRO A 127 7.77 9.14 10.68
N ARG A 128 7.86 10.45 10.39
CA ARG A 128 7.06 11.51 11.01
C ARG A 128 6.34 12.30 9.93
N HIS A 129 5.04 12.12 9.84
CA HIS A 129 4.21 12.90 8.93
C HIS A 129 3.78 14.20 9.60
N PHE A 130 4.16 15.33 9.00
CA PHE A 130 3.75 16.66 9.45
C PHE A 130 2.62 17.19 8.57
N SER A 131 1.56 17.66 9.20
CA SER A 131 0.45 18.32 8.52
C SER A 131 0.05 19.60 9.26
N LYS A 132 -0.36 20.63 8.52
CA LYS A 132 -0.89 21.87 9.10
C LYS A 132 -2.35 21.73 9.54
N SER A 133 -3.10 20.82 8.93
CA SER A 133 -4.55 20.67 9.12
C SER A 133 -4.95 19.47 9.97
N ILE A 134 -4.06 18.50 10.15
CA ILE A 134 -4.36 17.24 10.87
C ILE A 134 -3.16 16.94 11.78
N THR A 135 -3.42 16.40 12.97
CA THR A 135 -2.35 15.91 13.84
C THR A 135 -1.52 14.87 13.10
N GLY A 136 -0.25 15.19 12.86
CA GLY A 136 0.67 14.35 12.09
C GLY A 136 0.73 12.91 12.57
N LEU A 137 1.00 12.00 11.67
CA LEU A 137 1.17 10.58 11.99
C LEU A 137 2.63 10.33 12.43
N ASN A 138 2.80 9.67 13.58
CA ASN A 138 4.09 9.17 14.05
C ASN A 138 4.08 7.65 13.95
N MET A 139 4.97 7.07 13.16
CA MET A 139 5.00 5.62 12.90
C MET A 139 5.34 4.81 14.14
N THR A 140 6.19 5.31 15.02
CA THR A 140 6.51 4.64 16.28
C THR A 140 5.28 4.51 17.18
N ASP A 141 4.48 5.56 17.28
CA ASP A 141 3.28 5.54 18.11
C ASP A 141 2.17 4.70 17.47
N LEU A 142 2.06 4.74 16.14
CA LEU A 142 1.16 3.88 15.39
C LEU A 142 1.50 2.41 15.62
N LYS A 143 2.78 2.01 15.49
CA LYS A 143 3.21 0.62 15.69
C LYS A 143 2.95 0.10 17.09
N LYS A 144 3.01 0.94 18.12
CA LYS A 144 2.62 0.55 19.49
C LYS A 144 1.14 0.17 19.60
N GLN A 145 0.28 0.82 18.81
CA GLN A 145 -1.16 0.58 18.81
C GLN A 145 -1.56 -0.60 17.93
N ILE A 146 -0.92 -0.74 16.76
CA ILE A 146 -1.20 -1.80 15.80
C ILE A 146 -0.38 -3.05 16.15
N LYS A 147 -1.08 -4.17 16.45
CA LYS A 147 -0.45 -5.45 16.83
C LYS A 147 -0.21 -6.38 15.65
N ILE A 148 -0.91 -6.17 14.55
CA ILE A 148 -0.73 -6.89 13.30
C ILE A 148 0.44 -6.31 12.50
N PRO A 149 0.94 -6.98 11.46
CA PRO A 149 1.96 -6.48 10.57
C PRO A 149 1.64 -5.09 10.01
N LEU A 150 2.64 -4.21 10.08
CA LEU A 150 2.58 -2.85 9.55
C LEU A 150 3.64 -2.68 8.46
N ILE A 151 3.18 -2.44 7.24
CA ILE A 151 4.02 -2.07 6.09
C ILE A 151 3.89 -0.57 5.88
N VAL A 152 4.99 0.09 5.54
CA VAL A 152 4.99 1.54 5.30
C VAL A 152 5.71 1.89 4.00
N GLY A 153 5.36 2.97 3.39
CA GLY A 153 6.08 3.48 2.20
C GLY A 153 5.34 4.64 1.53
N ASN A 154 5.92 5.18 0.50
CA ASN A 154 7.13 4.71 -0.20
C ASN A 154 8.35 5.54 0.20
N CYS A 155 9.51 4.92 0.16
CA CYS A 155 10.80 5.61 0.28
C CYS A 155 11.79 5.07 -0.77
N VAL A 156 12.97 5.72 -0.89
CA VAL A 156 13.97 5.39 -1.91
C VAL A 156 15.42 5.48 -1.41
N SER A 157 15.64 5.73 -0.13
CA SER A 157 16.98 5.95 0.38
C SER A 157 17.29 5.13 1.62
N TYR A 158 18.55 4.79 1.78
CA TYR A 158 19.09 4.08 2.94
C TYR A 158 18.66 4.69 4.29
N ASN A 159 18.85 6.02 4.43
CA ASN A 159 18.58 6.69 5.70
C ASN A 159 17.10 6.62 6.09
N VAL A 160 16.20 6.89 5.15
CA VAL A 160 14.75 6.87 5.42
C VAL A 160 14.28 5.43 5.70
N ALA A 161 14.80 4.44 4.95
CA ALA A 161 14.51 3.03 5.23
C ALA A 161 14.96 2.62 6.63
N LEU A 162 16.17 3.00 7.04
CA LEU A 162 16.69 2.71 8.38
C LEU A 162 15.86 3.41 9.48
N GLU A 163 15.45 4.65 9.25
CA GLU A 163 14.58 5.36 10.19
C GLU A 163 13.22 4.64 10.34
N PHE A 164 12.62 4.16 9.24
CA PHE A 164 11.40 3.36 9.31
C PHE A 164 11.60 2.06 10.11
N MET A 165 12.68 1.32 9.86
CA MET A 165 12.99 0.09 10.60
C MET A 165 13.08 0.35 12.10
N ASN A 166 13.69 1.47 12.50
CA ASN A 166 13.80 1.90 13.90
C ASN A 166 12.43 2.26 14.53
N THR A 167 11.39 2.52 13.75
CA THR A 167 10.03 2.69 14.30
C THR A 167 9.34 1.38 14.65
N GLY A 168 9.91 0.24 14.23
CA GLY A 168 9.39 -1.10 14.49
C GLY A 168 8.43 -1.64 13.45
N VAL A 169 8.37 -1.05 12.24
CA VAL A 169 7.56 -1.57 11.12
C VAL A 169 8.05 -2.93 10.63
N ASP A 170 7.22 -3.67 9.92
CA ASP A 170 7.46 -5.05 9.51
C ASP A 170 7.81 -5.20 8.03
N GLY A 171 7.51 -4.17 7.24
CA GLY A 171 7.87 -4.11 5.83
C GLY A 171 7.94 -2.67 5.33
N ILE A 172 8.70 -2.46 4.25
CA ILE A 172 8.87 -1.14 3.63
C ILE A 172 8.67 -1.26 2.12
N LEU A 173 7.78 -0.43 1.57
CA LEU A 173 7.58 -0.27 0.13
C LEU A 173 8.62 0.70 -0.44
N ILE A 174 9.33 0.25 -1.47
CA ILE A 174 10.43 0.97 -2.10
C ILE A 174 10.06 1.40 -3.51
N GLY A 175 10.15 2.70 -3.77
CA GLY A 175 9.94 3.27 -5.09
C GLY A 175 9.17 4.58 -5.06
N VAL A 176 9.61 5.54 -5.87
CA VAL A 176 8.91 6.80 -6.12
C VAL A 176 8.81 7.01 -7.63
N GLY A 177 7.59 6.87 -8.14
CA GLY A 177 7.27 7.06 -9.54
C GLY A 177 7.76 6.01 -10.53
N PRO A 178 8.07 4.75 -10.18
CA PRO A 178 8.57 3.77 -11.14
C PRO A 178 7.46 3.09 -11.95
N GLY A 179 6.21 3.17 -11.51
CA GLY A 179 5.07 2.53 -12.16
C GLY A 179 4.83 3.02 -13.59
N ALA A 180 4.37 2.13 -14.47
CA ALA A 180 4.15 2.46 -15.88
C ALA A 180 3.07 3.54 -16.09
N ALA A 181 2.07 3.60 -15.21
CA ALA A 181 1.01 4.61 -15.23
C ALA A 181 1.32 5.85 -14.37
N CYS A 182 2.47 5.85 -13.67
CA CYS A 182 2.81 6.92 -12.74
C CYS A 182 3.41 8.12 -13.48
N THR A 183 2.84 9.29 -13.27
CA THR A 183 3.29 10.57 -13.84
C THR A 183 4.21 11.37 -12.91
N THR A 184 4.47 10.90 -11.70
CA THR A 184 5.25 11.62 -10.69
C THR A 184 6.61 12.09 -11.21
N ARG A 185 7.36 11.21 -11.88
CA ARG A 185 8.70 11.57 -12.42
C ARG A 185 8.62 12.61 -13.53
N GLU A 186 7.60 12.52 -14.37
CA GLU A 186 7.38 13.46 -15.48
C GLU A 186 6.95 14.83 -14.96
N VAL A 187 5.99 14.88 -14.03
CA VAL A 187 5.38 16.11 -13.54
C VAL A 187 6.27 16.83 -12.52
N THR A 188 6.89 16.08 -11.62
CA THR A 188 7.65 16.68 -10.49
C THR A 188 9.17 16.65 -10.70
N GLY A 189 9.66 15.85 -11.64
CA GLY A 189 11.09 15.58 -11.82
C GLY A 189 11.72 14.74 -10.71
N LEU A 190 10.92 14.22 -9.79
CA LEU A 190 11.39 13.43 -8.64
C LEU A 190 11.32 11.95 -8.92
N GLY A 191 12.39 11.24 -8.59
CA GLY A 191 12.45 9.78 -8.71
C GLY A 191 13.85 9.23 -8.56
N VAL A 192 13.94 7.95 -8.24
CA VAL A 192 15.20 7.19 -8.21
C VAL A 192 14.98 5.94 -9.05
N PRO A 193 15.97 5.51 -9.87
CA PRO A 193 15.87 4.24 -10.58
C PRO A 193 15.58 3.09 -9.62
N GLN A 194 14.61 2.23 -9.98
CA GLN A 194 14.04 1.28 -9.01
C GLN A 194 15.05 0.30 -8.44
N VAL A 195 15.96 -0.23 -9.28
CA VAL A 195 17.02 -1.14 -8.81
C VAL A 195 17.97 -0.42 -7.85
N THR A 196 18.33 0.83 -8.15
CA THR A 196 19.18 1.65 -7.26
C THR A 196 18.53 1.85 -5.89
N ALA A 197 17.24 2.24 -5.87
CA ALA A 197 16.50 2.42 -4.62
C ALA A 197 16.39 1.11 -3.83
N THR A 198 16.15 -0.02 -4.50
CA THR A 198 16.04 -1.34 -3.86
C THR A 198 17.35 -1.75 -3.23
N ILE A 199 18.49 -1.60 -3.93
CA ILE A 199 19.82 -1.89 -3.39
C ILE A 199 20.11 -1.04 -2.15
N ASP A 200 19.87 0.26 -2.24
CA ASP A 200 20.15 1.21 -1.16
C ASP A 200 19.33 0.87 0.11
N CYS A 201 18.05 0.59 -0.05
CA CYS A 201 17.19 0.21 1.07
C CYS A 201 17.47 -1.21 1.60
N SER A 202 17.91 -2.13 0.74
CA SER A 202 18.34 -3.48 1.16
C SER A 202 19.61 -3.42 2.04
N LEU A 203 20.55 -2.54 1.72
CA LEU A 203 21.71 -2.29 2.57
C LEU A 203 21.32 -1.76 3.95
N ALA A 204 20.30 -0.89 4.01
CA ALA A 204 19.75 -0.43 5.29
C ALA A 204 19.16 -1.59 6.11
N ARG A 205 18.38 -2.49 5.46
CA ARG A 205 17.86 -3.70 6.10
C ARG A 205 18.98 -4.58 6.65
N ASP A 206 20.03 -4.81 5.88
CA ASP A 206 21.12 -5.68 6.28
C ASP A 206 21.90 -5.08 7.47
N THR A 207 22.07 -3.76 7.50
CA THR A 207 22.65 -3.05 8.65
C THR A 207 21.75 -3.18 9.87
N TYR A 208 20.47 -2.87 9.73
CA TYR A 208 19.49 -2.98 10.81
C TYR A 208 19.40 -4.40 11.37
N PHE A 209 19.41 -5.42 10.49
CA PHE A 209 19.36 -6.82 10.90
C PHE A 209 20.62 -7.22 11.71
N LYS A 210 21.80 -6.79 11.27
CA LYS A 210 23.07 -7.05 12.02
C LYS A 210 23.07 -6.44 13.42
N GLU A 211 22.47 -5.25 13.55
CA GLU A 211 22.45 -4.51 14.81
C GLU A 211 21.34 -4.96 15.76
N SER A 212 20.16 -5.25 15.24
CA SER A 212 18.95 -5.52 16.02
C SER A 212 18.54 -7.01 16.09
N GLY A 213 19.05 -7.85 15.17
CA GLY A 213 18.59 -9.22 14.98
C GLY A 213 17.19 -9.33 14.34
N ARG A 214 16.55 -8.20 13.99
CA ARG A 214 15.20 -8.18 13.46
C ARG A 214 15.20 -7.95 11.96
N TYR A 215 14.58 -8.87 11.21
CA TYR A 215 14.44 -8.74 9.77
C TYR A 215 13.18 -7.91 9.41
N VAL A 216 13.34 -6.94 8.52
CA VAL A 216 12.25 -6.13 7.96
C VAL A 216 12.20 -6.35 6.45
N SER A 217 11.04 -6.72 5.92
CA SER A 217 10.88 -7.01 4.49
C SER A 217 11.02 -5.75 3.65
N ILE A 218 11.86 -5.80 2.61
CA ILE A 218 11.95 -4.78 1.56
C ILE A 218 11.07 -5.22 0.40
N ILE A 219 10.16 -4.36 -0.02
CA ILE A 219 9.17 -4.64 -1.06
C ILE A 219 9.39 -3.66 -2.21
N THR A 220 9.91 -4.13 -3.32
CA THR A 220 10.11 -3.32 -4.53
C THR A 220 8.74 -3.02 -5.16
N ASP A 221 8.33 -1.75 -5.13
CA ASP A 221 7.00 -1.32 -5.57
C ASP A 221 7.06 -0.56 -6.90
N GLY A 222 6.54 -1.22 -7.93
CA GLY A 222 6.39 -0.67 -9.28
C GLY A 222 7.61 -0.81 -10.18
N GLY A 223 7.41 -0.56 -11.48
CA GLY A 223 8.43 -0.65 -12.51
C GLY A 223 8.76 -2.07 -12.99
N ILE A 224 8.08 -3.08 -12.50
CA ILE A 224 8.28 -4.49 -12.88
C ILE A 224 7.38 -4.81 -14.08
N ARG A 225 7.97 -5.02 -15.27
CA ARG A 225 7.26 -5.30 -16.51
C ARG A 225 7.62 -6.64 -17.12
N THR A 226 8.78 -7.17 -16.77
CA THR A 226 9.35 -8.39 -17.35
C THR A 226 9.89 -9.30 -16.25
N GLY A 227 10.12 -10.56 -16.58
CA GLY A 227 10.81 -11.49 -15.67
C GLY A 227 12.21 -11.00 -15.27
N GLY A 228 12.92 -10.29 -16.17
CA GLY A 228 14.20 -9.68 -15.84
C GLY A 228 14.10 -8.55 -14.81
N ASP A 229 13.04 -7.74 -14.84
CA ASP A 229 12.81 -6.72 -13.83
C ASP A 229 12.45 -7.36 -12.48
N PHE A 230 11.65 -8.43 -12.51
CA PHE A 230 11.31 -9.20 -11.34
C PHE A 230 12.56 -9.79 -10.68
N CYS A 231 13.43 -10.46 -11.45
CA CYS A 231 14.68 -11.03 -10.92
C CYS A 231 15.62 -9.97 -10.29
N LYS A 232 15.64 -8.74 -10.84
CA LYS A 232 16.47 -7.66 -10.28
C LYS A 232 15.92 -7.12 -8.95
N SER A 233 14.70 -7.48 -8.57
CA SER A 233 14.09 -7.06 -7.31
C SER A 233 14.54 -7.93 -6.13
N PHE A 234 15.21 -9.05 -6.41
CA PHE A 234 15.83 -9.97 -5.47
C PHE A 234 17.35 -9.82 -5.46
#